data_3b5427472aa52e7ac2c0f3c06847bdfc
#
_entry.id   3b5427472aa52e7ac2c0f3c06847bdfc
#
_cell.length_a   1.000
_cell.length_b   1.000
_cell.length_c   1.000
_cell.angle_alpha   90.00
_cell.angle_beta   90.00
_cell.angle_gamma   90.00
#
_symmetry.space_group_name_H-M   'P 1'
#
loop_
_entity.id
_entity.type
_entity.pdbx_description
1 polymer ?
#
loop_
_entity_poly.entity_id
_entity_poly.type
_entity_poly.pdbx_seq_one_letter_code
_entity_poly.pdbx_strand_id
1 'polypeptide(L)'
;MSQNTQGSRAYLISIVMVAVLGGLLFGYDTAVISGAEKGLQAFFMEAKDFAYTDGWHGFTSASALIGCIIGSAISGFLATNLGRKKSLIVAGLLFFISALGSMDPEFLFFEHGHPTFSLLIMFNIYRVIGGIGVGLASAICPMYIGEVAPSNIRGMLVSWNQFAIIFGQLVVYFVNFFILGDHIQPLVEEMGKGLAAINPAAQWTVTTGWRYMFGSEAVPAGLFALLICFVPETPRYLVSIGQDKKAEGILAKINGSTKAAQILQDIKDTMVVKTEKLMSYGAMCIFIGIMLSVFQQAVGINAVLYYAPRIFGDMGMDNPMMITVFMGIINILFTLVAIFTVEKWGRKPLLICGSLGMALGAFGVALTFGHAGMELITAASLLIYSASFMFSWGPITWVLIAEIFPNTIRGAAVAIAVAFQWIFNFIVSSTFVPMFNMHLTEGDDFGHWFTYGLYGIICVIAAIFVWKLVPETKGKTLEDMSRLWKQNKN
;
A
#
# COMPACT_ATOMS: atom_id res chain seq x y z
N MET A 1 -12.34 20.61 -40.34
CA MET A 1 -11.67 19.84 -39.25
C MET A 1 -12.06 18.38 -39.42
N SER A 2 -11.15 17.50 -39.88
CA SER A 2 -11.43 16.08 -40.06
C SER A 2 -11.85 15.49 -38.71
N GLN A 3 -13.09 14.99 -38.63
CA GLN A 3 -13.53 14.23 -37.45
C GLN A 3 -12.66 12.98 -37.35
N ASN A 4 -11.87 12.88 -36.33
CA ASN A 4 -11.02 11.72 -36.05
C ASN A 4 -11.95 10.53 -35.74
N THR A 5 -12.25 9.72 -36.76
CA THR A 5 -13.16 8.57 -36.64
C THR A 5 -12.58 7.44 -35.79
N GLN A 6 -11.28 7.48 -35.51
CA GLN A 6 -10.58 6.54 -34.64
C GLN A 6 -10.14 7.25 -33.34
N GLY A 7 -10.39 6.61 -32.19
CA GLY A 7 -9.91 7.09 -30.91
C GLY A 7 -8.38 7.11 -30.80
N SER A 8 -7.85 7.97 -29.93
CA SER A 8 -6.40 8.10 -29.73
C SER A 8 -5.92 7.21 -28.56
N ARG A 9 -5.19 6.15 -28.88
CA ARG A 9 -4.52 5.31 -27.87
C ARG A 9 -3.49 6.09 -27.06
N ALA A 10 -2.75 7.01 -27.69
CA ALA A 10 -1.77 7.85 -27.02
C ALA A 10 -2.43 8.75 -25.97
N TYR A 11 -3.58 9.35 -26.29
CA TYR A 11 -4.35 10.15 -25.33
C TYR A 11 -4.84 9.32 -24.14
N LEU A 12 -5.38 8.12 -24.40
CA LEU A 12 -5.79 7.20 -23.32
C LEU A 12 -4.60 6.84 -22.42
N ILE A 13 -3.47 6.42 -23.01
CA ILE A 13 -2.28 6.04 -22.25
C ILE A 13 -1.77 7.22 -21.43
N SER A 14 -1.72 8.44 -21.97
CA SER A 14 -1.23 9.61 -21.24
C SER A 14 -2.08 9.92 -20.00
N ILE A 15 -3.41 9.91 -20.10
CA ILE A 15 -4.28 10.17 -18.96
C ILE A 15 -4.24 9.05 -17.92
N VAL A 16 -4.10 7.78 -18.36
CA VAL A 16 -3.95 6.62 -17.46
C VAL A 16 -2.61 6.68 -16.73
N MET A 17 -1.51 7.01 -17.43
CA MET A 17 -0.19 7.12 -16.80
C MET A 17 -0.15 8.20 -15.70
N VAL A 18 -0.85 9.31 -15.89
CA VAL A 18 -0.99 10.32 -14.81
C VAL A 18 -1.73 9.75 -13.60
N ALA A 19 -2.82 9.00 -13.80
CA ALA A 19 -3.53 8.35 -12.69
C ALA A 19 -2.67 7.26 -12.00
N VAL A 20 -1.87 6.53 -12.77
CA VAL A 20 -0.91 5.51 -12.28
C VAL A 20 0.17 6.11 -11.39
N LEU A 21 0.57 7.38 -11.57
CA LEU A 21 1.48 8.08 -10.66
C LEU A 21 0.91 8.17 -9.23
N GLY A 22 -0.40 8.23 -9.04
CA GLY A 22 -1.02 8.16 -7.71
C GLY A 22 -0.80 6.79 -7.04
N GLY A 23 -0.80 5.70 -7.83
CA GLY A 23 -0.39 4.38 -7.34
C GLY A 23 1.09 4.33 -6.98
N LEU A 24 1.98 4.93 -7.78
CA LEU A 24 3.40 5.03 -7.48
C LEU A 24 3.63 5.78 -6.16
N LEU A 25 2.95 6.91 -5.94
CA LEU A 25 3.02 7.68 -4.69
C LEU A 25 2.53 6.88 -3.49
N PHE A 26 1.47 6.10 -3.64
CA PHE A 26 1.04 5.17 -2.59
C PHE A 26 2.19 4.24 -2.18
N GLY A 27 2.84 3.59 -3.14
CA GLY A 27 3.98 2.72 -2.86
C GLY A 27 5.18 3.46 -2.27
N TYR A 28 5.44 4.66 -2.74
CA TYR A 28 6.54 5.52 -2.27
C TYR A 28 6.34 5.95 -0.81
N ASP A 29 5.20 6.58 -0.49
CA ASP A 29 4.91 7.10 0.86
C ASP A 29 4.90 5.99 1.93
N THR A 30 4.35 4.82 1.59
CA THR A 30 4.29 3.71 2.54
C THR A 30 5.65 3.07 2.80
N ALA A 31 6.58 3.09 1.84
CA ALA A 31 7.88 2.45 1.98
C ALA A 31 9.04 3.41 2.31
N VAL A 32 8.82 4.74 2.25
CA VAL A 32 9.87 5.73 2.57
C VAL A 32 10.39 5.57 3.99
N ILE A 33 9.54 5.18 4.92
CA ILE A 33 9.89 4.94 6.32
C ILE A 33 11.03 3.93 6.48
N SER A 34 11.15 2.96 5.57
CA SER A 34 12.13 1.88 5.69
C SER A 34 13.58 2.34 5.77
N GLY A 35 13.94 3.39 5.04
CA GLY A 35 15.29 3.97 5.13
C GLY A 35 15.43 5.00 6.26
N ALA A 36 14.35 5.63 6.67
CA ALA A 36 14.35 6.76 7.60
C ALA A 36 14.20 6.34 9.08
N GLU A 37 13.63 5.15 9.37
CA GLU A 37 13.13 4.78 10.69
C GLU A 37 14.19 4.74 11.80
N LYS A 38 15.40 4.19 11.53
CA LYS A 38 16.48 4.16 12.53
C LYS A 38 17.01 5.55 12.84
N GLY A 39 17.20 6.40 11.82
CA GLY A 39 17.63 7.80 12.02
C GLY A 39 16.60 8.61 12.81
N LEU A 40 15.31 8.44 12.46
CA LEU A 40 14.19 9.06 13.16
C LEU A 40 14.09 8.58 14.62
N GLN A 41 14.25 7.27 14.86
CA GLN A 41 14.24 6.71 16.21
C GLN A 41 15.35 7.31 17.05
N ALA A 42 16.59 7.30 16.54
CA ALA A 42 17.73 7.86 17.24
C ALA A 42 17.55 9.36 17.54
N PHE A 43 16.99 10.13 16.59
CA PHE A 43 16.68 11.54 16.81
C PHE A 43 15.72 11.75 17.98
N PHE A 44 14.57 11.08 18.00
CA PHE A 44 13.57 11.27 19.06
C PHE A 44 13.97 10.64 20.41
N MET A 45 14.87 9.65 20.44
CA MET A 45 15.43 9.12 21.69
C MET A 45 16.29 10.14 22.44
N GLU A 46 16.77 11.21 21.77
CA GLU A 46 17.48 12.33 22.41
C GLU A 46 16.54 13.35 23.09
N ALA A 47 15.23 13.16 23.01
CA ALA A 47 14.25 14.05 23.66
C ALA A 47 14.40 14.02 25.16
N LYS A 48 14.29 15.22 25.80
CA LYS A 48 14.45 15.37 27.25
C LYS A 48 13.13 15.50 28.00
N ASP A 49 12.04 15.77 27.29
CA ASP A 49 10.71 16.05 27.84
C ASP A 49 9.81 14.82 27.90
N PHE A 50 10.18 13.73 27.22
CA PHE A 50 9.48 12.45 27.23
C PHE A 50 10.40 11.27 26.93
N ALA A 51 9.97 10.04 27.26
CA ALA A 51 10.67 8.82 26.89
C ALA A 51 10.15 8.28 25.56
N TYR A 52 11.00 8.28 24.53
CA TYR A 52 10.68 7.68 23.24
C TYR A 52 10.91 6.18 23.28
N THR A 53 9.83 5.42 23.41
CA THR A 53 9.83 3.95 23.53
C THR A 53 9.58 3.28 22.20
N ASP A 54 9.81 1.95 22.10
CA ASP A 54 9.47 1.14 20.95
C ASP A 54 7.99 1.23 20.57
N GLY A 55 7.11 1.41 21.56
CA GLY A 55 5.68 1.67 21.33
C GLY A 55 5.43 2.97 20.57
N TRP A 56 6.11 4.06 20.97
CA TRP A 56 6.05 5.33 20.26
C TRP A 56 6.66 5.22 18.85
N HIS A 57 7.77 4.48 18.72
CA HIS A 57 8.41 4.27 17.43
C HIS A 57 7.52 3.49 16.46
N GLY A 58 6.91 2.40 16.92
CA GLY A 58 5.95 1.62 16.13
C GLY A 58 4.72 2.45 15.73
N PHE A 59 4.17 3.25 16.67
CA PHE A 59 3.08 4.17 16.38
C PHE A 59 3.48 5.21 15.32
N THR A 60 4.64 5.85 15.49
CA THR A 60 5.13 6.88 14.57
C THR A 60 5.35 6.33 13.16
N SER A 61 5.96 5.16 13.06
CA SER A 61 6.17 4.48 11.78
C SER A 61 4.87 4.10 11.08
N ALA A 62 3.83 3.77 11.87
CA ALA A 62 2.51 3.40 11.36
C ALA A 62 1.52 4.58 11.25
N SER A 63 1.88 5.79 11.70
CA SER A 63 0.96 6.92 11.83
C SER A 63 0.27 7.32 10.52
N ALA A 64 0.96 7.21 9.37
CA ALA A 64 0.37 7.41 8.05
C ALA A 64 -0.84 6.49 7.79
N LEU A 65 -0.86 5.28 8.34
CA LEU A 65 -1.95 4.31 8.14
C LEU A 65 -3.26 4.76 8.78
N ILE A 66 -3.21 5.59 9.84
CA ILE A 66 -4.40 6.27 10.40
C ILE A 66 -5.01 7.18 9.32
N GLY A 67 -4.15 7.93 8.63
CA GLY A 67 -4.58 8.73 7.49
C GLY A 67 -5.17 7.89 6.37
N CYS A 68 -4.60 6.72 6.07
CA CYS A 68 -5.13 5.81 5.06
C CYS A 68 -6.55 5.31 5.39
N ILE A 69 -6.83 5.02 6.67
CA ILE A 69 -8.19 4.67 7.13
C ILE A 69 -9.15 5.83 6.86
N ILE A 70 -8.79 7.04 7.26
CA ILE A 70 -9.62 8.25 7.07
C ILE A 70 -9.82 8.51 5.58
N GLY A 71 -8.74 8.56 4.80
CA GLY A 71 -8.77 8.86 3.36
C GLY A 71 -9.61 7.86 2.58
N SER A 72 -9.45 6.56 2.84
CA SER A 72 -10.25 5.52 2.18
C SER A 72 -11.73 5.61 2.57
N ALA A 73 -12.07 5.90 3.82
CA ALA A 73 -13.44 6.05 4.29
C ALA A 73 -14.17 7.22 3.61
N ILE A 74 -13.49 8.34 3.40
CA ILE A 74 -14.08 9.53 2.76
C ILE A 74 -13.97 9.53 1.23
N SER A 75 -13.20 8.60 0.64
CA SER A 75 -12.91 8.57 -0.80
C SER A 75 -14.15 8.50 -1.67
N GLY A 76 -15.11 7.66 -1.29
CA GLY A 76 -16.40 7.52 -1.99
C GLY A 76 -17.23 8.79 -1.97
N PHE A 77 -17.28 9.48 -0.83
CA PHE A 77 -17.96 10.77 -0.69
C PHE A 77 -17.32 11.84 -1.57
N LEU A 78 -16.00 11.96 -1.52
CA LEU A 78 -15.26 12.94 -2.34
C LEU A 78 -15.40 12.63 -3.83
N ALA A 79 -15.24 11.36 -4.23
CA ALA A 79 -15.39 10.95 -5.63
C ALA A 79 -16.78 11.26 -6.19
N THR A 80 -17.84 11.17 -5.36
CA THR A 80 -19.22 11.43 -5.78
C THR A 80 -19.51 12.92 -5.85
N ASN A 81 -19.04 13.73 -4.90
CA ASN A 81 -19.40 15.15 -4.81
C ASN A 81 -18.43 16.07 -5.57
N LEU A 82 -17.13 15.80 -5.52
CA LEU A 82 -16.10 16.62 -6.18
C LEU A 82 -15.71 16.09 -7.57
N GLY A 83 -15.95 14.80 -7.82
CA GLY A 83 -15.45 14.08 -8.98
C GLY A 83 -14.08 13.44 -8.75
N ARG A 84 -13.68 12.61 -9.68
CA ARG A 84 -12.45 11.81 -9.56
C ARG A 84 -11.20 12.70 -9.71
N LYS A 85 -11.19 13.58 -10.71
CA LYS A 85 -10.08 14.49 -10.96
C LYS A 85 -9.78 15.40 -9.77
N LYS A 86 -10.80 16.10 -9.24
CA LYS A 86 -10.59 17.02 -8.12
C LYS A 86 -10.16 16.28 -6.85
N SER A 87 -10.71 15.10 -6.60
CA SER A 87 -10.30 14.27 -5.46
C SER A 87 -8.85 13.82 -5.57
N LEU A 88 -8.36 13.51 -6.78
CA LEU A 88 -6.94 13.20 -7.02
C LEU A 88 -6.02 14.42 -6.89
N ILE A 89 -6.50 15.63 -7.25
CA ILE A 89 -5.77 16.88 -6.98
C ILE A 89 -5.60 17.06 -5.46
N VAL A 90 -6.67 16.85 -4.69
CA VAL A 90 -6.59 16.91 -3.22
C VAL A 90 -5.58 15.88 -2.69
N ALA A 91 -5.62 14.64 -3.17
CA ALA A 91 -4.64 13.62 -2.79
C ALA A 91 -3.20 14.04 -3.09
N GLY A 92 -2.94 14.57 -4.28
CA GLY A 92 -1.60 15.06 -4.68
C GLY A 92 -1.10 16.21 -3.80
N LEU A 93 -1.97 17.14 -3.43
CA LEU A 93 -1.63 18.24 -2.52
C LEU A 93 -1.33 17.71 -1.10
N LEU A 94 -2.09 16.74 -0.60
CA LEU A 94 -1.86 16.13 0.71
C LEU A 94 -0.52 15.39 0.75
N PHE A 95 -0.15 14.63 -0.29
CA PHE A 95 1.18 14.04 -0.42
C PHE A 95 2.29 15.09 -0.37
N PHE A 96 2.13 16.16 -1.15
CA PHE A 96 3.14 17.21 -1.22
C PHE A 96 3.34 17.94 0.12
N ILE A 97 2.25 18.26 0.81
CA ILE A 97 2.28 18.90 2.15
C ILE A 97 2.92 17.95 3.16
N SER A 98 2.56 16.66 3.12
CA SER A 98 3.14 15.65 4.00
C SER A 98 4.64 15.50 3.81
N ALA A 99 5.09 15.43 2.55
CA ALA A 99 6.51 15.28 2.24
C ALA A 99 7.34 16.47 2.77
N LEU A 100 6.88 17.70 2.52
CA LEU A 100 7.56 18.90 3.01
C LEU A 100 7.50 19.02 4.55
N GLY A 101 6.34 18.75 5.15
CA GLY A 101 6.18 18.84 6.60
C GLY A 101 6.91 17.73 7.35
N SER A 102 7.04 16.52 6.76
CA SER A 102 7.84 15.44 7.34
C SER A 102 9.34 15.66 7.15
N MET A 103 9.75 16.38 6.11
CA MET A 103 11.14 16.78 5.88
C MET A 103 11.62 17.77 6.95
N ASP A 104 10.80 18.76 7.25
CA ASP A 104 11.14 19.80 8.24
C ASP A 104 9.94 20.07 9.17
N PRO A 105 9.67 19.16 10.12
CA PRO A 105 8.53 19.29 11.02
C PRO A 105 8.70 20.42 12.04
N GLU A 106 9.91 20.96 12.19
CA GLU A 106 10.21 22.13 13.01
C GLU A 106 9.77 23.45 12.38
N PHE A 107 9.60 23.49 11.04
CA PHE A 107 9.33 24.71 10.30
C PHE A 107 8.21 25.56 10.93
N LEU A 108 8.50 26.83 11.20
CA LEU A 108 7.65 27.86 11.82
C LEU A 108 7.35 27.72 13.33
N PHE A 109 7.43 26.53 13.94
CA PHE A 109 6.89 26.34 15.29
C PHE A 109 7.88 25.84 16.32
N PHE A 110 9.00 25.21 15.91
CA PHE A 110 9.94 24.56 16.81
C PHE A 110 11.39 24.97 16.52
N GLU A 111 12.27 24.82 17.51
CA GLU A 111 13.69 25.01 17.35
C GLU A 111 14.30 23.83 16.59
N HIS A 112 15.09 24.12 15.55
CA HIS A 112 15.62 23.08 14.67
C HIS A 112 16.64 22.20 15.38
N GLY A 113 16.49 20.87 15.22
CA GLY A 113 17.39 19.88 15.80
C GLY A 113 17.14 19.54 17.27
N HIS A 114 16.07 20.07 17.87
CA HIS A 114 15.69 19.80 19.26
C HIS A 114 14.46 18.90 19.34
N PRO A 115 14.61 17.57 19.54
CA PRO A 115 13.46 16.66 19.63
C PRO A 115 12.66 16.94 20.91
N THR A 116 11.35 17.06 20.74
CA THR A 116 10.36 17.23 21.82
C THR A 116 9.12 16.39 21.54
N PHE A 117 8.30 16.16 22.56
CA PHE A 117 7.02 15.45 22.38
C PHE A 117 6.08 16.21 21.40
N SER A 118 6.04 17.54 21.50
CA SER A 118 5.23 18.36 20.61
C SER A 118 5.69 18.25 19.15
N LEU A 119 7.01 18.19 18.91
CA LEU A 119 7.57 17.97 17.59
C LEU A 119 7.20 16.58 17.03
N LEU A 120 7.24 15.54 17.88
CA LEU A 120 6.81 14.20 17.51
C LEU A 120 5.34 14.19 17.05
N ILE A 121 4.46 14.88 17.80
CA ILE A 121 3.04 14.99 17.42
C ILE A 121 2.90 15.72 16.08
N MET A 122 3.64 16.80 15.85
CA MET A 122 3.60 17.53 14.57
C MET A 122 4.06 16.65 13.41
N PHE A 123 5.17 15.91 13.56
CA PHE A 123 5.63 14.95 12.57
C PHE A 123 4.55 13.91 12.26
N ASN A 124 3.93 13.32 13.27
CA ASN A 124 2.85 12.34 13.09
C ASN A 124 1.62 12.95 12.39
N ILE A 125 1.29 14.22 12.64
CA ILE A 125 0.21 14.92 11.92
C ILE A 125 0.53 15.00 10.42
N TYR A 126 1.76 15.38 10.05
CA TYR A 126 2.16 15.39 8.64
C TYR A 126 2.08 14.01 8.01
N ARG A 127 2.49 12.95 8.73
CA ARG A 127 2.35 11.57 8.25
C ARG A 127 0.87 11.17 8.07
N VAL A 128 -0.02 11.55 8.99
CA VAL A 128 -1.47 11.33 8.84
C VAL A 128 -2.02 12.07 7.61
N ILE A 129 -1.58 13.30 7.38
CA ILE A 129 -1.98 14.07 6.18
C ILE A 129 -1.59 13.34 4.89
N GLY A 130 -0.36 12.82 4.79
CA GLY A 130 0.08 11.98 3.67
C GLY A 130 -0.76 10.73 3.53
N GLY A 131 -0.99 10.04 4.63
CA GLY A 131 -1.83 8.86 4.68
C GLY A 131 -3.26 9.11 4.16
N ILE A 132 -3.87 10.28 4.44
CA ILE A 132 -5.16 10.63 3.82
C ILE A 132 -5.02 10.66 2.29
N GLY A 133 -3.92 11.22 1.77
CA GLY A 133 -3.59 11.19 0.34
C GLY A 133 -3.49 9.77 -0.21
N VAL A 134 -2.78 8.86 0.51
CA VAL A 134 -2.68 7.42 0.19
C VAL A 134 -4.07 6.78 0.13
N GLY A 135 -4.89 6.98 1.17
CA GLY A 135 -6.23 6.41 1.26
C GLY A 135 -7.15 6.87 0.11
N LEU A 136 -7.07 8.15 -0.27
CA LEU A 136 -7.79 8.68 -1.43
C LEU A 136 -7.28 8.09 -2.73
N ALA A 137 -5.97 8.09 -2.96
CA ALA A 137 -5.36 7.59 -4.20
C ALA A 137 -5.60 6.10 -4.38
N SER A 138 -5.52 5.29 -3.32
CA SER A 138 -5.73 3.83 -3.36
C SER A 138 -7.11 3.43 -3.89
N ALA A 139 -8.13 4.24 -3.60
CA ALA A 139 -9.49 4.01 -4.05
C ALA A 139 -9.80 4.68 -5.40
N ILE A 140 -9.35 5.93 -5.58
CA ILE A 140 -9.79 6.77 -6.70
C ILE A 140 -8.94 6.55 -7.96
N CYS A 141 -7.64 6.23 -7.86
CA CYS A 141 -6.81 5.95 -9.05
C CYS A 141 -7.34 4.76 -9.86
N PRO A 142 -7.55 3.57 -9.27
CA PRO A 142 -8.11 2.44 -10.03
C PRO A 142 -9.54 2.72 -10.51
N MET A 143 -10.34 3.49 -9.76
CA MET A 143 -11.67 3.93 -10.18
C MET A 143 -11.58 4.83 -11.42
N TYR A 144 -10.72 5.84 -11.40
CA TYR A 144 -10.48 6.74 -12.55
C TYR A 144 -10.05 5.95 -13.80
N ILE A 145 -9.05 5.06 -13.64
CA ILE A 145 -8.55 4.22 -14.74
C ILE A 145 -9.67 3.33 -15.29
N GLY A 146 -10.45 2.69 -14.40
CA GLY A 146 -11.55 1.81 -14.78
C GLY A 146 -12.70 2.52 -15.52
N GLU A 147 -12.94 3.81 -15.21
CA GLU A 147 -13.99 4.61 -15.85
C GLU A 147 -13.58 5.22 -17.19
N VAL A 148 -12.29 5.48 -17.43
CA VAL A 148 -11.79 6.00 -18.72
C VAL A 148 -11.37 4.91 -19.68
N ALA A 149 -11.06 3.70 -19.19
CA ALA A 149 -10.54 2.60 -19.98
C ALA A 149 -11.62 1.91 -20.80
N PRO A 150 -11.38 1.64 -22.12
CA PRO A 150 -12.22 0.77 -22.92
C PRO A 150 -12.34 -0.63 -22.30
N SER A 151 -13.51 -1.27 -22.45
CA SER A 151 -13.84 -2.56 -21.80
C SER A 151 -12.83 -3.67 -22.11
N ASN A 152 -12.32 -3.73 -23.32
CA ASN A 152 -11.41 -4.78 -23.80
C ASN A 152 -9.99 -4.75 -23.18
N ILE A 153 -9.55 -3.60 -22.60
CA ILE A 153 -8.22 -3.43 -22.01
C ILE A 153 -8.29 -2.89 -20.57
N ARG A 154 -9.50 -2.70 -20.01
CA ARG A 154 -9.72 -2.13 -18.69
C ARG A 154 -8.97 -2.86 -17.59
N GLY A 155 -9.07 -4.19 -17.56
CA GLY A 155 -8.39 -5.01 -16.56
C GLY A 155 -6.88 -4.83 -16.59
N MET A 156 -6.28 -4.82 -17.77
CA MET A 156 -4.84 -4.58 -17.95
C MET A 156 -4.43 -3.19 -17.44
N LEU A 157 -5.18 -2.13 -17.78
CA LEU A 157 -4.84 -0.76 -17.37
C LEU A 157 -5.01 -0.56 -15.85
N VAL A 158 -6.01 -1.19 -15.24
CA VAL A 158 -6.18 -1.17 -13.77
C VAL A 158 -5.03 -1.92 -13.08
N SER A 159 -4.54 -3.02 -13.67
CA SER A 159 -3.38 -3.75 -13.14
C SER A 159 -2.09 -2.92 -13.14
N TRP A 160 -1.95 -1.93 -14.04
CA TRP A 160 -0.83 -1.00 -14.02
C TRP A 160 -0.77 -0.17 -12.73
N ASN A 161 -1.92 0.14 -12.12
CA ASN A 161 -1.93 0.81 -10.82
C ASN A 161 -1.29 -0.07 -9.73
N GLN A 162 -1.60 -1.36 -9.71
CA GLN A 162 -0.97 -2.29 -8.76
C GLN A 162 0.54 -2.44 -9.00
N PHE A 163 0.93 -2.57 -10.27
CA PHE A 163 2.36 -2.57 -10.64
C PHE A 163 3.06 -1.30 -10.18
N ALA A 164 2.43 -0.13 -10.36
CA ALA A 164 3.00 1.15 -9.97
C ALA A 164 3.20 1.28 -8.45
N ILE A 165 2.34 0.68 -7.63
CA ILE A 165 2.52 0.64 -6.17
C ILE A 165 3.84 -0.07 -5.82
N ILE A 166 4.05 -1.27 -6.35
CA ILE A 166 5.28 -2.05 -6.07
C ILE A 166 6.51 -1.38 -6.70
N PHE A 167 6.36 -0.78 -7.87
CA PHE A 167 7.43 -0.01 -8.51
C PHE A 167 7.79 1.26 -7.70
N GLY A 168 6.79 1.94 -7.11
CA GLY A 168 7.01 3.07 -6.21
C GLY A 168 7.80 2.68 -4.95
N GLN A 169 7.51 1.49 -4.37
CA GLN A 169 8.30 0.93 -3.27
C GLN A 169 9.76 0.70 -3.69
N LEU A 170 9.99 0.10 -4.87
CA LEU A 170 11.36 -0.09 -5.36
C LEU A 170 12.07 1.24 -5.60
N VAL A 171 11.41 2.22 -6.19
CA VAL A 171 11.99 3.56 -6.43
C VAL A 171 12.44 4.19 -5.13
N VAL A 172 11.62 4.17 -4.08
CA VAL A 172 11.99 4.77 -2.80
C VAL A 172 13.11 3.99 -2.09
N TYR A 173 13.20 2.66 -2.25
CA TYR A 173 14.34 1.91 -1.74
C TYR A 173 15.65 2.35 -2.38
N PHE A 174 15.66 2.57 -3.70
CA PHE A 174 16.80 3.16 -4.40
C PHE A 174 17.10 4.58 -3.93
N VAL A 175 16.06 5.42 -3.79
CA VAL A 175 16.24 6.81 -3.33
C VAL A 175 16.82 6.84 -1.92
N ASN A 176 16.31 6.03 -1.01
CA ASN A 176 16.84 5.91 0.35
C ASN A 176 18.30 5.41 0.34
N PHE A 177 18.62 4.42 -0.51
CA PHE A 177 19.96 3.91 -0.69
C PHE A 177 20.94 5.01 -1.18
N PHE A 178 20.54 5.81 -2.18
CA PHE A 178 21.37 6.90 -2.70
C PHE A 178 21.49 8.07 -1.72
N ILE A 179 20.41 8.40 -0.96
CA ILE A 179 20.46 9.42 0.08
C ILE A 179 21.40 8.99 1.20
N LEU A 180 21.35 7.71 1.60
CA LEU A 180 22.27 7.18 2.60
C LEU A 180 23.73 7.27 2.15
N GLY A 181 24.03 6.96 0.87
CA GLY A 181 25.38 7.06 0.30
C GLY A 181 26.42 6.31 1.12
N ASP A 182 27.47 7.03 1.52
CA ASP A 182 28.52 6.50 2.39
C ASP A 182 28.19 6.57 3.90
N HIS A 183 27.04 7.17 4.26
CA HIS A 183 26.55 7.21 5.62
C HIS A 183 25.94 5.86 6.02
N ILE A 184 25.91 5.59 7.32
CA ILE A 184 25.33 4.35 7.84
C ILE A 184 24.13 4.63 8.74
N GLN A 185 23.34 3.60 9.01
CA GLN A 185 22.29 3.65 10.02
C GLN A 185 22.92 3.58 11.43
N PRO A 186 22.35 4.30 12.44
CA PRO A 186 22.80 4.17 13.80
C PRO A 186 22.51 2.77 14.36
N LEU A 187 23.40 2.27 15.22
CA LEU A 187 23.17 1.05 15.97
C LEU A 187 22.17 1.30 17.10
N VAL A 188 21.31 0.33 17.40
CA VAL A 188 20.32 0.47 18.48
C VAL A 188 20.99 0.74 19.83
N GLU A 189 22.15 0.13 20.06
CA GLU A 189 22.96 0.29 21.28
C GLU A 189 23.51 1.71 21.50
N GLU A 190 23.65 2.49 20.41
CA GLU A 190 24.13 3.88 20.45
C GLU A 190 23.00 4.89 20.70
N MET A 191 21.75 4.52 20.41
CA MET A 191 20.61 5.41 20.50
C MET A 191 20.31 5.82 21.94
N GLY A 192 19.93 7.09 22.13
CA GLY A 192 19.60 7.63 23.47
C GLY A 192 20.79 7.91 24.38
N LYS A 193 22.04 7.67 23.91
CA LYS A 193 23.26 7.97 24.67
C LYS A 193 23.83 9.36 24.36
N GLY A 194 23.15 10.11 23.50
CA GLY A 194 23.57 11.41 22.99
C GLY A 194 24.24 11.30 21.60
N LEU A 195 24.03 12.30 20.75
CA LEU A 195 24.55 12.33 19.40
C LEU A 195 26.07 12.10 19.30
N ALA A 196 26.82 12.54 20.31
CA ALA A 196 28.28 12.34 20.38
C ALA A 196 28.68 10.86 20.58
N ALA A 197 27.80 10.02 21.12
CA ALA A 197 28.03 8.59 21.30
C ALA A 197 27.72 7.78 20.03
N ILE A 198 27.01 8.38 19.08
CA ILE A 198 26.66 7.74 17.79
C ILE A 198 27.89 7.79 16.88
N ASN A 199 28.12 6.68 16.18
CA ASN A 199 29.17 6.59 15.16
C ASN A 199 29.14 7.82 14.22
N PRO A 200 30.27 8.54 14.01
CA PRO A 200 30.31 9.73 13.17
C PRO A 200 29.72 9.53 11.77
N ALA A 201 29.87 8.34 11.17
CA ALA A 201 29.28 8.02 9.89
C ALA A 201 27.72 7.91 9.94
N ALA A 202 27.14 7.69 11.12
CA ALA A 202 25.70 7.62 11.34
C ALA A 202 25.07 8.95 11.80
N GLN A 203 25.87 9.89 12.33
CA GLN A 203 25.35 11.15 12.88
C GLN A 203 24.54 11.95 11.85
N TRP A 204 25.00 11.98 10.59
CA TRP A 204 24.28 12.65 9.52
C TRP A 204 22.91 12.00 9.26
N THR A 205 22.81 10.67 9.34
CA THR A 205 21.55 9.94 9.19
C THR A 205 20.54 10.34 10.29
N VAL A 206 21.02 10.54 11.52
CA VAL A 206 20.21 10.94 12.68
C VAL A 206 19.73 12.39 12.59
N THR A 207 20.60 13.31 12.16
CA THR A 207 20.26 14.75 12.14
C THR A 207 19.55 15.18 10.88
N THR A 208 19.87 14.57 9.73
CA THR A 208 19.53 15.10 8.41
C THR A 208 18.99 14.03 7.45
N GLY A 209 19.56 12.84 7.43
CA GLY A 209 19.30 11.83 6.41
C GLY A 209 17.83 11.43 6.30
N TRP A 210 17.16 11.13 7.42
CA TRP A 210 15.75 10.77 7.43
C TRP A 210 14.84 11.90 6.89
N ARG A 211 15.22 13.16 7.09
CA ARG A 211 14.50 14.34 6.58
C ARG A 211 14.49 14.37 5.06
N TYR A 212 15.65 14.17 4.44
CA TYR A 212 15.78 14.10 2.98
C TYR A 212 15.05 12.89 2.39
N MET A 213 15.04 11.75 3.10
CA MET A 213 14.29 10.58 2.66
C MET A 213 12.79 10.91 2.55
N PHE A 214 12.18 11.49 3.60
CA PHE A 214 10.77 11.93 3.52
C PHE A 214 10.56 13.07 2.50
N GLY A 215 11.47 14.05 2.48
CA GLY A 215 11.39 15.18 1.55
C GLY A 215 11.48 14.81 0.09
N SER A 216 12.15 13.69 -0.23
CA SER A 216 12.30 13.20 -1.60
C SER A 216 10.97 12.91 -2.29
N GLU A 217 9.93 12.57 -1.52
CA GLU A 217 8.57 12.35 -2.01
C GLU A 217 7.94 13.63 -2.60
N ALA A 218 8.40 14.81 -2.18
CA ALA A 218 7.85 16.08 -2.69
C ALA A 218 7.99 16.21 -4.23
N VAL A 219 9.03 15.59 -4.81
CA VAL A 219 9.25 15.64 -6.27
C VAL A 219 8.15 14.88 -7.02
N PRO A 220 7.93 13.57 -6.81
CA PRO A 220 6.86 12.85 -7.50
C PRO A 220 5.46 13.33 -7.08
N ALA A 221 5.26 13.80 -5.83
CA ALA A 221 3.99 14.35 -5.38
C ALA A 221 3.63 15.67 -6.07
N GLY A 222 4.59 16.59 -6.20
CA GLY A 222 4.41 17.83 -6.93
C GLY A 222 4.15 17.59 -8.42
N LEU A 223 4.87 16.65 -9.03
CA LEU A 223 4.65 16.24 -10.42
C LEU A 223 3.23 15.67 -10.61
N PHE A 224 2.78 14.79 -9.73
CA PHE A 224 1.42 14.23 -9.78
C PHE A 224 0.37 15.32 -9.61
N ALA A 225 0.49 16.19 -8.58
CA ALA A 225 -0.44 17.29 -8.34
C ALA A 225 -0.54 18.24 -9.55
N LEU A 226 0.58 18.47 -10.24
CA LEU A 226 0.61 19.29 -11.46
C LEU A 226 -0.05 18.57 -12.64
N LEU A 227 0.36 17.34 -12.93
CA LEU A 227 -0.10 16.60 -14.11
C LEU A 227 -1.59 16.25 -14.04
N ILE A 228 -2.12 15.95 -12.86
CA ILE A 228 -3.54 15.61 -12.68
C ILE A 228 -4.46 16.79 -13.03
N CYS A 229 -3.95 18.03 -12.99
CA CYS A 229 -4.70 19.21 -13.41
C CYS A 229 -5.01 19.20 -14.92
N PHE A 230 -4.21 18.51 -15.73
CA PHE A 230 -4.35 18.48 -17.19
C PHE A 230 -5.15 17.30 -17.70
N VAL A 231 -5.42 16.26 -16.90
CA VAL A 231 -6.29 15.16 -17.32
C VAL A 231 -7.76 15.57 -17.27
N PRO A 232 -8.63 14.96 -18.10
CA PRO A 232 -10.06 15.21 -18.06
C PRO A 232 -10.71 14.59 -16.81
N GLU A 233 -11.90 15.04 -16.49
CA GLU A 233 -12.78 14.30 -15.55
C GLU A 233 -13.33 13.04 -16.22
N THR A 234 -13.76 12.04 -15.42
CA THR A 234 -14.26 10.78 -15.99
C THR A 234 -15.62 10.95 -16.67
N PRO A 235 -15.87 10.25 -17.80
CA PRO A 235 -17.16 10.30 -18.48
C PRO A 235 -18.32 9.91 -17.57
N ARG A 236 -18.13 8.90 -16.72
CA ARG A 236 -19.16 8.42 -15.80
C ARG A 236 -19.59 9.48 -14.78
N TYR A 237 -18.62 10.21 -14.21
CA TYR A 237 -18.93 11.31 -13.30
C TYR A 237 -19.62 12.47 -14.03
N LEU A 238 -19.17 12.83 -15.23
CA LEU A 238 -19.78 13.89 -16.00
C LEU A 238 -21.25 13.61 -16.34
N VAL A 239 -21.57 12.36 -16.67
CA VAL A 239 -22.96 11.93 -16.87
C VAL A 239 -23.77 12.04 -15.58
N SER A 240 -23.21 11.65 -14.42
CA SER A 240 -23.91 11.73 -13.14
C SER A 240 -24.31 13.15 -12.74
N ILE A 241 -23.58 14.16 -13.23
CA ILE A 241 -23.88 15.58 -12.98
C ILE A 241 -24.54 16.28 -14.19
N GLY A 242 -25.05 15.51 -15.18
CA GLY A 242 -25.78 16.03 -16.34
C GLY A 242 -24.91 16.72 -17.41
N GLN A 243 -23.60 16.53 -17.40
CA GLN A 243 -22.67 17.12 -18.39
C GLN A 243 -22.40 16.18 -19.59
N ASP A 244 -23.46 15.65 -20.19
CA ASP A 244 -23.40 14.63 -21.24
C ASP A 244 -22.53 15.03 -22.44
N LYS A 245 -22.62 16.29 -22.91
CA LYS A 245 -21.81 16.77 -24.05
C LYS A 245 -20.31 16.73 -23.78
N LYS A 246 -19.88 17.01 -22.54
CA LYS A 246 -18.47 16.91 -22.16
C LYS A 246 -18.04 15.45 -22.07
N ALA A 247 -18.89 14.58 -21.51
CA ALA A 247 -18.64 13.15 -21.44
C ALA A 247 -18.47 12.55 -22.84
N GLU A 248 -19.37 12.87 -23.78
CA GLU A 248 -19.29 12.42 -25.17
C GLU A 248 -18.01 12.90 -25.85
N GLY A 249 -17.60 14.17 -25.64
CA GLY A 249 -16.36 14.69 -26.19
C GLY A 249 -15.11 13.95 -25.71
N ILE A 250 -15.06 13.50 -24.44
CA ILE A 250 -13.96 12.69 -23.89
C ILE A 250 -14.02 11.29 -24.47
N LEU A 251 -15.20 10.67 -24.51
CA LEU A 251 -15.41 9.34 -25.09
C LEU A 251 -15.02 9.31 -26.58
N ALA A 252 -15.32 10.38 -27.33
CA ALA A 252 -14.92 10.51 -28.73
C ALA A 252 -13.40 10.57 -28.91
N LYS A 253 -12.68 11.26 -28.02
CA LYS A 253 -11.21 11.29 -28.01
C LYS A 253 -10.59 9.92 -27.73
N ILE A 254 -11.20 9.13 -26.83
CA ILE A 254 -10.70 7.82 -26.41
C ILE A 254 -11.10 6.72 -27.40
N ASN A 255 -12.38 6.64 -27.77
CA ASN A 255 -12.97 5.51 -28.50
C ASN A 255 -13.32 5.81 -29.96
N GLY A 256 -13.21 7.07 -30.37
CA GLY A 256 -13.71 7.57 -31.66
C GLY A 256 -15.15 8.04 -31.60
N SER A 257 -15.50 8.96 -32.50
CA SER A 257 -16.82 9.63 -32.51
C SER A 257 -17.98 8.66 -32.76
N THR A 258 -17.77 7.62 -33.55
CA THR A 258 -18.81 6.62 -33.90
C THR A 258 -19.27 5.77 -32.72
N LYS A 259 -18.37 5.49 -31.75
CA LYS A 259 -18.66 4.67 -30.57
C LYS A 259 -19.05 5.51 -29.35
N ALA A 260 -18.73 6.79 -29.34
CA ALA A 260 -18.91 7.66 -28.16
C ALA A 260 -20.37 7.74 -27.72
N ALA A 261 -21.31 7.91 -28.65
CA ALA A 261 -22.73 8.02 -28.34
C ALA A 261 -23.31 6.71 -27.76
N GLN A 262 -22.89 5.57 -28.29
CA GLN A 262 -23.32 4.26 -27.77
C GLN A 262 -22.80 4.04 -26.35
N ILE A 263 -21.49 4.29 -26.12
CA ILE A 263 -20.89 4.14 -24.78
C ILE A 263 -21.53 5.11 -23.78
N LEU A 264 -21.87 6.32 -24.22
CA LEU A 264 -22.58 7.29 -23.36
C LEU A 264 -23.96 6.74 -22.94
N GLN A 265 -24.69 6.12 -23.87
CA GLN A 265 -25.99 5.50 -23.56
C GLN A 265 -25.83 4.31 -22.61
N ASP A 266 -24.85 3.44 -22.86
CA ASP A 266 -24.53 2.31 -21.97
C ASP A 266 -24.20 2.78 -20.53
N ILE A 267 -23.47 3.91 -20.39
CA ILE A 267 -23.18 4.50 -19.08
C ILE A 267 -24.50 4.94 -18.41
N LYS A 268 -25.38 5.62 -19.10
CA LYS A 268 -26.69 6.06 -18.54
C LYS A 268 -27.55 4.88 -18.09
N ASP A 269 -27.61 3.83 -18.88
CA ASP A 269 -28.41 2.64 -18.57
C ASP A 269 -27.86 1.90 -17.35
N THR A 270 -26.55 1.87 -17.17
CA THR A 270 -25.88 1.23 -16.01
C THR A 270 -25.95 2.03 -14.71
N MET A 271 -26.30 3.32 -14.75
CA MET A 271 -26.45 4.15 -13.53
C MET A 271 -27.71 3.83 -12.72
N VAL A 272 -28.65 3.09 -13.27
CA VAL A 272 -29.95 2.76 -12.65
C VAL A 272 -29.89 1.50 -11.76
N VAL A 273 -28.69 1.01 -11.41
CA VAL A 273 -28.57 -0.19 -10.55
C VAL A 273 -29.12 0.09 -9.15
N LYS A 274 -30.19 -0.60 -8.77
CA LYS A 274 -30.74 -0.55 -7.40
C LYS A 274 -29.73 -1.17 -6.43
N THR A 275 -29.33 -0.39 -5.41
CA THR A 275 -28.57 -0.91 -4.29
C THR A 275 -29.45 -1.76 -3.39
N GLU A 276 -28.98 -2.92 -2.97
CA GLU A 276 -29.64 -3.78 -1.98
C GLU A 276 -29.01 -3.58 -0.59
N LYS A 277 -29.71 -4.05 0.46
CA LYS A 277 -29.15 -4.05 1.82
C LYS A 277 -27.90 -4.95 1.86
N LEU A 278 -26.87 -4.54 2.59
CA LEU A 278 -25.58 -5.23 2.68
C LEU A 278 -25.72 -6.73 3.02
N MET A 279 -26.66 -7.08 3.90
CA MET A 279 -26.92 -8.45 4.34
C MET A 279 -27.85 -9.26 3.42
N SER A 280 -28.22 -8.74 2.26
CA SER A 280 -29.13 -9.43 1.32
C SER A 280 -28.61 -10.78 0.84
N TYR A 281 -27.30 -10.95 0.82
CA TYR A 281 -26.60 -12.17 0.38
C TYR A 281 -26.04 -13.02 1.53
N GLY A 282 -26.40 -12.70 2.77
CA GLY A 282 -25.94 -13.42 3.97
C GLY A 282 -24.63 -12.83 4.56
N ALA A 283 -24.44 -13.10 5.86
CA ALA A 283 -23.28 -12.60 6.59
C ALA A 283 -21.95 -13.22 6.13
N MET A 284 -21.99 -14.46 5.62
CA MET A 284 -20.79 -15.20 5.19
C MET A 284 -20.06 -14.51 4.04
N CYS A 285 -20.78 -13.92 3.08
CA CYS A 285 -20.18 -13.15 1.98
C CYS A 285 -19.33 -11.98 2.51
N ILE A 286 -19.86 -11.22 3.45
CA ILE A 286 -19.16 -10.07 4.06
C ILE A 286 -18.01 -10.55 4.93
N PHE A 287 -18.24 -11.59 5.75
CA PHE A 287 -17.21 -12.19 6.61
C PHE A 287 -15.98 -12.63 5.81
N ILE A 288 -16.17 -13.35 4.70
CA ILE A 288 -15.06 -13.82 3.86
C ILE A 288 -14.29 -12.63 3.28
N GLY A 289 -14.96 -11.59 2.79
CA GLY A 289 -14.28 -10.41 2.27
C GLY A 289 -13.49 -9.65 3.34
N ILE A 290 -14.04 -9.49 4.55
CA ILE A 290 -13.31 -8.91 5.68
C ILE A 290 -12.10 -9.76 6.04
N MET A 291 -12.27 -11.08 6.19
CA MET A 291 -11.17 -11.96 6.58
C MET A 291 -10.06 -12.05 5.55
N LEU A 292 -10.37 -11.96 4.25
CA LEU A 292 -9.36 -11.84 3.20
C LEU A 292 -8.49 -10.59 3.40
N SER A 293 -9.11 -9.45 3.70
CA SER A 293 -8.41 -8.19 3.99
C SER A 293 -7.60 -8.26 5.28
N VAL A 294 -8.16 -8.87 6.33
CA VAL A 294 -7.48 -9.09 7.61
C VAL A 294 -6.25 -9.97 7.42
N PHE A 295 -6.38 -11.13 6.80
CA PHE A 295 -5.24 -12.03 6.60
C PHE A 295 -4.17 -11.43 5.70
N GLN A 296 -4.53 -10.67 4.66
CA GLN A 296 -3.56 -10.00 3.80
C GLN A 296 -2.59 -9.12 4.61
N GLN A 297 -3.05 -8.53 5.71
CA GLN A 297 -2.23 -7.67 6.56
C GLN A 297 -1.66 -8.45 7.76
N ALA A 298 -2.45 -9.30 8.39
CA ALA A 298 -2.07 -10.02 9.61
C ALA A 298 -0.90 -11.00 9.41
N VAL A 299 -0.66 -11.44 8.17
CA VAL A 299 0.56 -12.19 7.83
C VAL A 299 1.84 -11.38 8.03
N GLY A 300 1.81 -10.06 8.22
CA GLY A 300 2.96 -9.25 8.65
C GLY A 300 3.81 -8.65 7.54
N ILE A 301 3.41 -8.78 6.26
CA ILE A 301 4.26 -8.36 5.13
C ILE A 301 4.64 -6.88 5.16
N ASN A 302 3.69 -5.98 5.52
CA ASN A 302 3.98 -4.55 5.51
C ASN A 302 4.98 -4.17 6.61
N ALA A 303 4.94 -4.82 7.78
CA ALA A 303 5.98 -4.66 8.79
C ALA A 303 7.35 -5.07 8.23
N VAL A 304 7.44 -6.20 7.52
CA VAL A 304 8.70 -6.61 6.87
C VAL A 304 9.18 -5.58 5.85
N LEU A 305 8.27 -5.04 5.01
CA LEU A 305 8.64 -4.04 4.00
C LEU A 305 9.08 -2.70 4.61
N TYR A 306 8.42 -2.27 5.69
CA TYR A 306 8.72 -0.98 6.34
C TYR A 306 10.00 -1.02 7.18
N TYR A 307 10.33 -2.18 7.74
CA TYR A 307 11.49 -2.37 8.60
C TYR A 307 12.58 -3.26 7.96
N ALA A 308 12.54 -3.47 6.63
CA ALA A 308 13.47 -4.35 5.94
C ALA A 308 14.96 -4.04 6.21
N PRO A 309 15.44 -2.77 6.13
CA PRO A 309 16.84 -2.49 6.43
C PRO A 309 17.22 -2.78 7.90
N ARG A 310 16.30 -2.57 8.85
CA ARG A 310 16.50 -2.94 10.26
C ARG A 310 16.66 -4.46 10.38
N ILE A 311 15.72 -5.21 9.84
CA ILE A 311 15.71 -6.68 9.92
C ILE A 311 16.99 -7.26 9.32
N PHE A 312 17.41 -6.80 8.13
CA PHE A 312 18.66 -7.24 7.51
C PHE A 312 19.90 -6.77 8.29
N GLY A 313 19.89 -5.59 8.91
CA GLY A 313 20.96 -5.11 9.77
C GLY A 313 21.11 -5.96 11.02
N ASP A 314 20.00 -6.27 11.67
CA ASP A 314 19.97 -7.08 12.89
C ASP A 314 20.30 -8.57 12.62
N MET A 315 20.20 -9.02 11.34
CA MET A 315 20.74 -10.29 10.86
C MET A 315 22.26 -10.29 10.66
N GLY A 316 22.96 -9.14 10.83
CA GLY A 316 24.40 -9.01 10.64
C GLY A 316 24.84 -8.83 9.17
N MET A 317 23.96 -8.36 8.30
CA MET A 317 24.30 -8.11 6.89
C MET A 317 25.10 -6.81 6.74
N ASP A 318 26.18 -6.83 5.95
CA ASP A 318 27.08 -5.69 5.73
C ASP A 318 26.39 -4.46 5.10
N ASN A 319 25.43 -4.68 4.20
CA ASN A 319 24.68 -3.60 3.54
C ASN A 319 23.17 -3.87 3.51
N PRO A 320 22.46 -3.62 4.63
CA PRO A 320 21.05 -3.90 4.77
C PRO A 320 20.16 -3.18 3.74
N MET A 321 20.53 -1.94 3.38
CA MET A 321 19.76 -1.13 2.43
C MET A 321 19.86 -1.69 1.02
N MET A 322 21.03 -2.17 0.60
CA MET A 322 21.22 -2.82 -0.70
C MET A 322 20.39 -4.11 -0.80
N ILE A 323 20.36 -4.92 0.26
CA ILE A 323 19.54 -6.16 0.30
C ILE A 323 18.05 -5.82 0.23
N THR A 324 17.63 -4.72 0.86
CA THR A 324 16.26 -4.21 0.74
C THR A 324 15.91 -3.83 -0.71
N VAL A 325 16.84 -3.22 -1.45
CA VAL A 325 16.67 -2.97 -2.89
C VAL A 325 16.52 -4.28 -3.67
N PHE A 326 17.35 -5.30 -3.39
CA PHE A 326 17.19 -6.63 -4.00
C PHE A 326 15.84 -7.26 -3.70
N MET A 327 15.37 -7.14 -2.46
CA MET A 327 14.02 -7.59 -2.09
C MET A 327 12.95 -6.88 -2.92
N GLY A 328 13.08 -5.57 -3.13
CA GLY A 328 12.17 -4.80 -3.99
C GLY A 328 12.17 -5.29 -5.45
N ILE A 329 13.33 -5.63 -6.01
CA ILE A 329 13.42 -6.22 -7.37
C ILE A 329 12.72 -7.57 -7.43
N ILE A 330 12.97 -8.45 -6.45
CA ILE A 330 12.30 -9.75 -6.34
C ILE A 330 10.78 -9.56 -6.25
N ASN A 331 10.31 -8.60 -5.47
CA ASN A 331 8.89 -8.30 -5.30
C ASN A 331 8.22 -7.91 -6.63
N ILE A 332 8.89 -7.11 -7.47
CA ILE A 332 8.38 -6.79 -8.81
C ILE A 332 8.31 -8.04 -9.67
N LEU A 333 9.36 -8.86 -9.72
CA LEU A 333 9.41 -10.06 -10.54
C LEU A 333 8.27 -11.03 -10.16
N PHE A 334 8.06 -11.28 -8.87
CA PHE A 334 7.00 -12.17 -8.41
C PHE A 334 5.59 -11.57 -8.58
N THR A 335 5.44 -10.26 -8.50
CA THR A 335 4.18 -9.57 -8.85
C THR A 335 3.85 -9.75 -10.34
N LEU A 336 4.84 -9.65 -11.23
CA LEU A 336 4.63 -9.93 -12.66
C LEU A 336 4.22 -11.39 -12.89
N VAL A 337 4.88 -12.33 -12.21
CA VAL A 337 4.48 -13.76 -12.27
C VAL A 337 3.02 -13.93 -11.83
N ALA A 338 2.58 -13.28 -10.75
CA ALA A 338 1.19 -13.33 -10.30
C ALA A 338 0.22 -12.84 -11.37
N ILE A 339 0.51 -11.69 -12.01
CA ILE A 339 -0.34 -11.11 -13.07
C ILE A 339 -0.52 -12.08 -14.25
N PHE A 340 0.54 -12.79 -14.65
CA PHE A 340 0.47 -13.75 -15.76
C PHE A 340 -0.11 -15.12 -15.40
N THR A 341 -0.12 -15.47 -14.11
CA THR A 341 -0.55 -16.80 -13.64
C THR A 341 -1.95 -16.84 -13.08
N VAL A 342 -2.48 -15.70 -12.59
CA VAL A 342 -3.80 -15.64 -11.93
C VAL A 342 -4.95 -16.14 -12.80
N GLU A 343 -4.94 -15.85 -14.10
CA GLU A 343 -5.97 -16.32 -15.03
C GLU A 343 -5.78 -17.81 -15.42
N LYS A 344 -4.57 -18.35 -15.28
CA LYS A 344 -4.27 -19.75 -15.62
C LYS A 344 -4.55 -20.69 -14.44
N TRP A 345 -4.10 -20.34 -13.23
CA TRP A 345 -4.18 -21.21 -12.05
C TRP A 345 -5.42 -20.97 -11.20
N GLY A 346 -6.01 -19.76 -11.27
CA GLY A 346 -7.13 -19.34 -10.44
C GLY A 346 -6.66 -18.66 -9.14
N ARG A 347 -7.62 -18.06 -8.46
CA ARG A 347 -7.34 -17.22 -7.27
C ARG A 347 -7.04 -18.08 -6.05
N LYS A 348 -7.87 -19.08 -5.80
CA LYS A 348 -7.78 -19.96 -4.61
C LYS A 348 -6.48 -20.77 -4.53
N PRO A 349 -6.02 -21.48 -5.57
CA PRO A 349 -4.76 -22.21 -5.52
C PRO A 349 -3.55 -21.31 -5.28
N LEU A 350 -3.51 -20.13 -5.91
CA LEU A 350 -2.41 -19.16 -5.73
C LEU A 350 -2.34 -18.64 -4.29
N LEU A 351 -3.48 -18.31 -3.67
CA LEU A 351 -3.53 -17.89 -2.27
C LEU A 351 -3.05 -18.99 -1.32
N ILE A 352 -3.44 -20.25 -1.55
CA ILE A 352 -2.99 -21.39 -0.73
C ILE A 352 -1.49 -21.59 -0.88
N CYS A 353 -0.98 -21.72 -2.11
CA CYS A 353 0.46 -21.89 -2.36
C CYS A 353 1.27 -20.74 -1.77
N GLY A 354 0.82 -19.50 -1.94
CA GLY A 354 1.48 -18.35 -1.37
C GLY A 354 1.48 -18.35 0.16
N SER A 355 0.35 -18.72 0.79
CA SER A 355 0.29 -18.84 2.25
C SER A 355 1.28 -19.89 2.79
N LEU A 356 1.39 -21.05 2.12
CA LEU A 356 2.34 -22.10 2.51
C LEU A 356 3.79 -21.65 2.30
N GLY A 357 4.09 -20.95 1.19
CA GLY A 357 5.41 -20.38 0.95
C GLY A 357 5.77 -19.30 1.97
N MET A 358 4.81 -18.42 2.34
CA MET A 358 5.01 -17.46 3.43
C MET A 358 5.23 -18.14 4.76
N ALA A 359 4.47 -19.18 5.10
CA ALA A 359 4.66 -19.94 6.34
C ALA A 359 6.05 -20.55 6.42
N LEU A 360 6.51 -21.17 5.31
CA LEU A 360 7.86 -21.74 5.21
C LEU A 360 8.93 -20.65 5.45
N GLY A 361 8.80 -19.50 4.79
CA GLY A 361 9.73 -18.40 4.95
C GLY A 361 9.73 -17.83 6.38
N ALA A 362 8.54 -17.59 6.96
CA ALA A 362 8.41 -17.05 8.32
C ALA A 362 8.98 -18.00 9.38
N PHE A 363 8.65 -19.30 9.31
CA PHE A 363 9.25 -20.30 10.22
C PHE A 363 10.76 -20.45 9.98
N GLY A 364 11.23 -20.35 8.72
CA GLY A 364 12.65 -20.32 8.40
C GLY A 364 13.36 -19.17 9.13
N VAL A 365 12.83 -17.96 9.05
CA VAL A 365 13.35 -16.79 9.80
C VAL A 365 13.30 -17.06 11.31
N ALA A 366 12.15 -17.50 11.85
CA ALA A 366 12.00 -17.75 13.28
C ALA A 366 13.03 -18.75 13.84
N LEU A 367 13.40 -19.76 13.05
CA LEU A 367 14.32 -20.82 13.48
C LEU A 367 15.80 -20.48 13.28
N THR A 368 16.12 -19.53 12.42
CA THR A 368 17.52 -19.26 12.05
C THR A 368 18.02 -17.87 12.48
N PHE A 369 17.12 -16.97 12.86
CA PHE A 369 17.48 -15.63 13.30
C PHE A 369 18.33 -15.69 14.59
N GLY A 370 19.39 -14.88 14.67
CA GLY A 370 20.31 -14.85 15.82
C GLY A 370 21.33 -15.99 15.87
N HIS A 371 21.23 -17.00 14.98
CA HIS A 371 22.18 -18.12 14.98
C HIS A 371 23.37 -17.80 14.09
N ALA A 372 24.58 -17.78 14.67
CA ALA A 372 25.82 -17.50 13.97
C ALA A 372 26.04 -18.47 12.77
N GLY A 373 26.36 -17.89 11.60
CA GLY A 373 26.57 -18.64 10.36
C GLY A 373 25.26 -18.99 9.60
N MET A 374 24.09 -18.53 10.11
CA MET A 374 22.79 -18.75 9.44
C MET A 374 22.23 -17.49 8.77
N GLU A 375 22.98 -16.37 8.77
CA GLU A 375 22.53 -15.07 8.29
C GLU A 375 21.96 -15.14 6.86
N LEU A 376 22.68 -15.85 5.97
CA LEU A 376 22.24 -16.02 4.57
C LEU A 376 20.96 -16.85 4.45
N ILE A 377 20.80 -17.87 5.29
CA ILE A 377 19.60 -18.72 5.31
C ILE A 377 18.40 -17.92 5.82
N THR A 378 18.62 -17.11 6.85
CA THR A 378 17.60 -16.21 7.42
C THR A 378 17.15 -15.18 6.37
N ALA A 379 18.09 -14.53 5.69
CA ALA A 379 17.80 -13.59 4.62
C ALA A 379 17.06 -14.27 3.44
N ALA A 380 17.51 -15.46 3.01
CA ALA A 380 16.83 -16.21 1.97
C ALA A 380 15.40 -16.60 2.38
N SER A 381 15.20 -16.99 3.65
CA SER A 381 13.87 -17.28 4.19
C SER A 381 12.95 -16.08 4.16
N LEU A 382 13.45 -14.88 4.50
CA LEU A 382 12.71 -13.61 4.42
C LEU A 382 12.36 -13.26 2.97
N LEU A 383 13.28 -13.48 2.04
CA LEU A 383 13.02 -13.26 0.61
C LEU A 383 11.96 -14.23 0.06
N ILE A 384 11.99 -15.51 0.47
CA ILE A 384 10.94 -16.49 0.13
C ILE A 384 9.58 -16.05 0.67
N TYR A 385 9.55 -15.57 1.91
CA TYR A 385 8.34 -15.04 2.53
C TYR A 385 7.76 -13.86 1.73
N SER A 386 8.59 -12.85 1.41
CA SER A 386 8.18 -11.67 0.64
C SER A 386 7.74 -12.03 -0.79
N ALA A 387 8.53 -12.84 -1.49
CA ALA A 387 8.23 -13.32 -2.84
C ALA A 387 6.90 -14.09 -2.90
N SER A 388 6.66 -14.97 -1.91
CA SER A 388 5.42 -15.74 -1.81
C SER A 388 4.19 -14.86 -1.62
N PHE A 389 4.32 -13.77 -0.86
CA PHE A 389 3.26 -12.77 -0.74
C PHE A 389 3.00 -12.05 -2.08
N MET A 390 4.05 -11.57 -2.74
CA MET A 390 3.94 -10.82 -3.99
C MET A 390 3.42 -11.67 -5.16
N PHE A 391 3.70 -12.97 -5.13
CA PHE A 391 3.15 -13.95 -6.07
C PHE A 391 1.65 -14.21 -5.85
N SER A 392 1.11 -13.97 -4.66
CA SER A 392 -0.23 -14.39 -4.26
C SER A 392 -1.05 -13.28 -3.60
N TRP A 393 -0.95 -13.16 -2.27
CA TRP A 393 -1.82 -12.29 -1.47
C TRP A 393 -1.75 -10.81 -1.84
N GLY A 394 -0.61 -10.31 -2.30
CA GLY A 394 -0.44 -8.93 -2.72
C GLY A 394 -1.45 -8.53 -3.79
N PRO A 395 -1.33 -9.04 -5.03
CA PRO A 395 -2.22 -8.67 -6.11
C PRO A 395 -3.58 -9.38 -6.08
N ILE A 396 -3.63 -10.68 -5.66
CA ILE A 396 -4.82 -11.51 -5.83
C ILE A 396 -5.93 -11.14 -4.86
N THR A 397 -5.61 -10.70 -3.66
CA THR A 397 -6.64 -10.28 -2.68
C THR A 397 -7.48 -9.12 -3.22
N TRP A 398 -6.87 -8.14 -3.88
CA TRP A 398 -7.59 -7.02 -4.48
C TRP A 398 -8.52 -7.47 -5.61
N VAL A 399 -8.06 -8.41 -6.44
CA VAL A 399 -8.88 -9.00 -7.50
C VAL A 399 -10.05 -9.75 -6.89
N LEU A 400 -9.80 -10.60 -5.89
CA LEU A 400 -10.81 -11.42 -5.27
C LEU A 400 -11.87 -10.60 -4.52
N ILE A 401 -11.47 -9.55 -3.80
CA ILE A 401 -12.40 -8.62 -3.13
C ILE A 401 -13.31 -7.93 -4.17
N ALA A 402 -12.80 -7.60 -5.35
CA ALA A 402 -13.60 -7.00 -6.41
C ALA A 402 -14.56 -8.01 -7.07
N GLU A 403 -14.23 -9.30 -7.10
CA GLU A 403 -14.99 -10.37 -7.76
C GLU A 403 -16.00 -11.06 -6.84
N ILE A 404 -15.73 -11.18 -5.54
CA ILE A 404 -16.52 -12.00 -4.62
C ILE A 404 -17.88 -11.39 -4.28
N PHE A 405 -17.99 -10.06 -4.34
CA PHE A 405 -19.21 -9.36 -3.96
C PHE A 405 -20.17 -9.15 -5.14
N PRO A 406 -21.47 -9.44 -4.95
CA PRO A 406 -22.53 -9.09 -5.91
C PRO A 406 -22.58 -7.59 -6.21
N ASN A 407 -22.91 -7.23 -7.46
CA ASN A 407 -22.91 -5.84 -7.94
C ASN A 407 -23.71 -4.88 -7.05
N THR A 408 -24.87 -5.33 -6.53
CA THR A 408 -25.84 -4.51 -5.78
C THR A 408 -25.33 -4.08 -4.40
N ILE A 409 -24.37 -4.82 -3.81
CA ILE A 409 -23.76 -4.52 -2.49
C ILE A 409 -22.28 -4.22 -2.57
N ARG A 410 -21.64 -4.40 -3.75
CA ARG A 410 -20.17 -4.36 -3.92
C ARG A 410 -19.54 -3.09 -3.34
N GLY A 411 -20.08 -1.92 -3.64
CA GLY A 411 -19.49 -0.65 -3.20
C GLY A 411 -19.32 -0.58 -1.69
N ALA A 412 -20.38 -0.91 -0.93
CA ALA A 412 -20.35 -0.90 0.53
C ALA A 412 -19.47 -2.05 1.08
N ALA A 413 -19.57 -3.24 0.50
CA ALA A 413 -18.83 -4.42 0.96
C ALA A 413 -17.31 -4.27 0.76
N VAL A 414 -16.88 -3.77 -0.39
CA VAL A 414 -15.46 -3.45 -0.68
C VAL A 414 -14.96 -2.37 0.28
N ALA A 415 -15.74 -1.31 0.51
CA ALA A 415 -15.32 -0.24 1.43
C ALA A 415 -15.08 -0.77 2.84
N ILE A 416 -15.95 -1.65 3.35
CA ILE A 416 -15.76 -2.30 4.66
C ILE A 416 -14.51 -3.18 4.65
N ALA A 417 -14.33 -4.04 3.65
CA ALA A 417 -13.17 -4.91 3.55
C ALA A 417 -11.85 -4.11 3.54
N VAL A 418 -11.79 -3.04 2.75
CA VAL A 418 -10.62 -2.15 2.67
C VAL A 418 -10.38 -1.39 3.98
N ALA A 419 -11.44 -0.98 4.71
CA ALA A 419 -11.29 -0.37 6.02
C ALA A 419 -10.62 -1.33 7.02
N PHE A 420 -11.05 -2.60 7.06
CA PHE A 420 -10.39 -3.63 7.87
C PHE A 420 -8.94 -3.88 7.44
N GLN A 421 -8.63 -3.80 6.15
CA GLN A 421 -7.28 -3.93 5.65
C GLN A 421 -6.35 -2.84 6.21
N TRP A 422 -6.77 -1.57 6.20
CA TRP A 422 -5.98 -0.47 6.74
C TRP A 422 -5.86 -0.53 8.26
N ILE A 423 -6.94 -0.90 8.98
CA ILE A 423 -6.92 -1.10 10.44
C ILE A 423 -5.89 -2.17 10.82
N PHE A 424 -5.93 -3.34 10.16
CA PHE A 424 -4.98 -4.41 10.46
C PHE A 424 -3.55 -4.09 10.02
N ASN A 425 -3.37 -3.34 8.93
CA ASN A 425 -2.05 -2.82 8.56
C ASN A 425 -1.49 -1.93 9.67
N PHE A 426 -2.30 -1.01 10.21
CA PHE A 426 -1.89 -0.17 11.33
C PHE A 426 -1.51 -1.00 12.57
N ILE A 427 -2.35 -1.97 12.96
CA ILE A 427 -2.08 -2.83 14.12
C ILE A 427 -0.75 -3.57 13.94
N VAL A 428 -0.58 -4.25 12.81
CA VAL A 428 0.62 -5.06 12.52
C VAL A 428 1.88 -4.19 12.49
N SER A 429 1.82 -3.06 11.79
CA SER A 429 3.00 -2.19 11.64
C SER A 429 3.37 -1.47 12.94
N SER A 430 2.40 -1.06 13.76
CA SER A 430 2.65 -0.40 15.04
C SER A 430 3.14 -1.35 16.13
N THR A 431 2.74 -2.63 16.09
CA THR A 431 3.13 -3.64 17.08
C THR A 431 4.42 -4.36 16.72
N PHE A 432 4.92 -4.21 15.50
CA PHE A 432 6.08 -4.96 15.03
C PHE A 432 7.34 -4.69 15.89
N VAL A 433 7.73 -3.43 16.07
CA VAL A 433 8.96 -3.09 16.81
C VAL A 433 8.87 -3.53 18.28
N PRO A 434 7.77 -3.26 19.03
CA PRO A 434 7.61 -3.79 20.38
C PRO A 434 7.69 -5.32 20.46
N MET A 435 7.13 -6.04 19.48
CA MET A 435 7.17 -7.50 19.43
C MET A 435 8.56 -8.02 19.05
N PHE A 436 9.19 -7.37 18.06
CA PHE A 436 10.50 -7.75 17.54
C PHE A 436 11.62 -7.56 18.59
N ASN A 437 11.54 -6.51 19.41
CA ASN A 437 12.49 -6.20 20.49
C ASN A 437 12.11 -6.82 21.84
N MET A 438 11.16 -7.76 21.89
CA MET A 438 10.75 -8.40 23.14
C MET A 438 11.82 -9.39 23.62
N HIS A 439 12.24 -9.28 24.88
CA HIS A 439 13.16 -10.19 25.54
C HIS A 439 12.50 -10.83 26.75
N LEU A 440 12.67 -12.13 26.95
CA LEU A 440 12.28 -12.84 28.19
C LEU A 440 13.43 -12.86 29.19
N THR A 441 14.65 -12.94 28.69
CA THR A 441 15.90 -12.87 29.43
C THR A 441 16.86 -11.93 28.74
N GLU A 442 17.82 -11.37 29.47
CA GLU A 442 18.81 -10.45 28.91
C GLU A 442 19.61 -11.12 27.77
N GLY A 443 19.48 -10.58 26.54
CA GLY A 443 20.20 -11.06 25.36
C GLY A 443 19.61 -12.27 24.64
N ASP A 444 18.34 -12.66 24.92
CA ASP A 444 17.67 -13.68 24.11
C ASP A 444 17.04 -13.12 22.83
N ASP A 445 16.86 -14.00 21.84
CA ASP A 445 16.22 -13.71 20.56
C ASP A 445 14.70 -14.00 20.55
N PHE A 446 14.06 -14.00 21.71
CA PHE A 446 12.66 -14.39 21.85
C PHE A 446 11.73 -13.57 20.98
N GLY A 447 11.93 -12.25 20.90
CA GLY A 447 11.08 -11.36 20.10
C GLY A 447 11.10 -11.69 18.61
N HIS A 448 12.26 -12.02 18.07
CA HIS A 448 12.42 -12.44 16.67
C HIS A 448 11.68 -13.76 16.41
N TRP A 449 11.94 -14.77 17.25
CA TRP A 449 11.27 -16.07 17.17
C TRP A 449 9.76 -15.95 17.29
N PHE A 450 9.29 -15.17 18.27
CA PHE A 450 7.87 -14.96 18.53
C PHE A 450 7.18 -14.26 17.37
N THR A 451 7.76 -13.18 16.86
CA THR A 451 7.16 -12.37 15.78
C THR A 451 7.00 -13.17 14.50
N TYR A 452 8.07 -13.82 14.02
CA TYR A 452 8.01 -14.60 12.80
C TYR A 452 7.28 -15.93 12.97
N GLY A 453 7.35 -16.53 14.14
CA GLY A 453 6.56 -17.71 14.50
C GLY A 453 5.06 -17.42 14.46
N LEU A 454 4.63 -16.28 15.02
CA LEU A 454 3.24 -15.81 14.96
C LEU A 454 2.79 -15.56 13.52
N TYR A 455 3.60 -14.89 12.70
CA TYR A 455 3.26 -14.66 11.29
C TYR A 455 3.18 -15.99 10.52
N GLY A 456 4.07 -16.95 10.79
CA GLY A 456 4.01 -18.28 10.20
C GLY A 456 2.71 -19.02 10.55
N ILE A 457 2.28 -18.99 11.81
CA ILE A 457 1.01 -19.57 12.26
C ILE A 457 -0.17 -18.90 11.54
N ILE A 458 -0.19 -17.58 11.46
CA ILE A 458 -1.24 -16.84 10.76
C ILE A 458 -1.28 -17.22 9.27
N CYS A 459 -0.14 -17.40 8.61
CA CYS A 459 -0.07 -17.88 7.23
C CYS A 459 -0.70 -19.26 7.06
N VAL A 460 -0.46 -20.20 7.99
CA VAL A 460 -1.10 -21.52 7.97
C VAL A 460 -2.61 -21.41 8.16
N ILE A 461 -3.06 -20.59 9.11
CA ILE A 461 -4.51 -20.34 9.34
C ILE A 461 -5.14 -19.72 8.08
N ALA A 462 -4.46 -18.77 7.42
CA ALA A 462 -4.91 -18.17 6.18
C ALA A 462 -5.04 -19.21 5.06
N ALA A 463 -4.09 -20.15 4.92
CA ALA A 463 -4.18 -21.24 3.96
C ALA A 463 -5.41 -22.13 4.21
N ILE A 464 -5.66 -22.50 5.46
CA ILE A 464 -6.82 -23.32 5.87
C ILE A 464 -8.13 -22.56 5.62
N PHE A 465 -8.17 -21.26 5.94
CA PHE A 465 -9.33 -20.41 5.69
C PHE A 465 -9.65 -20.35 4.20
N VAL A 466 -8.66 -20.06 3.35
CA VAL A 466 -8.85 -20.02 1.90
C VAL A 466 -9.30 -21.39 1.38
N TRP A 467 -8.68 -22.47 1.82
CA TRP A 467 -9.04 -23.82 1.40
C TRP A 467 -10.49 -24.18 1.71
N LYS A 468 -10.95 -23.89 2.93
CA LYS A 468 -12.30 -24.29 3.39
C LYS A 468 -13.41 -23.34 2.97
N LEU A 469 -13.19 -22.03 3.03
CA LEU A 469 -14.28 -21.04 3.00
C LEU A 469 -14.29 -20.17 1.73
N VAL A 470 -13.13 -19.91 1.11
CA VAL A 470 -13.09 -19.01 -0.04
C VAL A 470 -13.50 -19.75 -1.31
N PRO A 471 -14.53 -19.29 -2.04
CA PRO A 471 -14.89 -19.88 -3.33
C PRO A 471 -13.88 -19.49 -4.41
N GLU A 472 -13.65 -20.38 -5.40
CA GLU A 472 -12.92 -20.01 -6.61
C GLU A 472 -13.78 -19.12 -7.51
N THR A 473 -13.21 -17.98 -7.92
CA THR A 473 -13.91 -17.00 -8.78
C THR A 473 -13.50 -17.07 -10.24
N LYS A 474 -12.43 -17.80 -10.57
CA LYS A 474 -11.95 -17.96 -11.95
C LYS A 474 -13.06 -18.40 -12.88
N GLY A 475 -13.28 -17.63 -13.97
CA GLY A 475 -14.28 -17.95 -14.99
C GLY A 475 -15.73 -17.80 -14.56
N LYS A 476 -16.00 -17.28 -13.36
CA LYS A 476 -17.36 -17.01 -12.89
C LYS A 476 -17.77 -15.56 -13.17
N THR A 477 -19.01 -15.38 -13.54
CA THR A 477 -19.60 -14.05 -13.68
C THR A 477 -20.06 -13.53 -12.30
N LEU A 478 -20.34 -12.23 -12.22
CA LEU A 478 -20.87 -11.62 -10.99
C LEU A 478 -22.26 -12.13 -10.66
N GLU A 479 -23.02 -12.52 -11.67
CA GLU A 479 -24.33 -13.14 -11.55
C GLU A 479 -24.19 -14.55 -10.93
N ASP A 480 -23.17 -15.32 -11.33
CA ASP A 480 -22.87 -16.62 -10.73
C ASP A 480 -22.50 -16.49 -9.26
N MET A 481 -21.72 -15.46 -8.91
CA MET A 481 -21.41 -15.17 -7.51
C MET A 481 -22.66 -14.78 -6.72
N SER A 482 -23.56 -14.00 -7.32
CA SER A 482 -24.83 -13.65 -6.69
C SER A 482 -25.73 -14.87 -6.42
N ARG A 483 -25.75 -15.85 -7.34
CA ARG A 483 -26.47 -17.12 -7.17
C ARG A 483 -25.85 -17.97 -6.08
N LEU A 484 -24.53 -18.10 -6.06
CA LEU A 484 -23.77 -18.86 -5.05
C LEU A 484 -24.09 -18.37 -3.63
N TRP A 485 -24.09 -17.07 -3.41
CA TRP A 485 -24.39 -16.52 -2.09
C TRP A 485 -25.85 -16.64 -1.68
N LYS A 486 -26.81 -16.57 -2.61
CA LYS A 486 -28.22 -16.81 -2.33
C LYS A 486 -28.50 -18.27 -1.97
N GLN A 487 -27.83 -19.23 -2.59
CA GLN A 487 -27.96 -20.65 -2.27
C GLN A 487 -27.39 -20.99 -0.88
N ASN A 488 -26.30 -20.36 -0.46
CA ASN A 488 -25.68 -20.58 0.85
C ASN A 488 -26.38 -19.83 2.00
N LYS A 489 -27.44 -19.08 1.72
CA LYS A 489 -28.24 -18.37 2.73
C LYS A 489 -29.33 -19.25 3.37
N ASN A 490 -29.73 -20.31 2.68
CA ASN A 490 -30.69 -21.34 3.15
C ASN A 490 -29.90 -22.49 3.79
#